data_6ff7c0ab744e3297cd97ce62bd6e8459
#
_entry.id   6ff7c0ab744e3297cd97ce62bd6e8459
#
_cell.length_a   1.000
_cell.length_b   1.000
_cell.length_c   1.000
_cell.angle_alpha   90.00
_cell.angle_beta   90.00
_cell.angle_gamma   90.00
#
_symmetry.space_group_name_H-M   'P 1'
#
loop_
_entity.id
_entity.type
_entity.pdbx_description
1 polymer ?
#
loop_
_entity_poly.entity_id
_entity_poly.type
_entity_poly.pdbx_seq_one_letter_code
_entity_poly.pdbx_strand_id
1 'polypeptide(L)'
;MAKEKKLVESITSMEEDFAQWYTDVVKKADLIDYTSVKGCMVIKPAGYAIWENIQHELDRRFKETGVQNVYLPMFIPESLLQKEKDHVEGFAPEVAWVTHGGLEPLQERLCVRPTSETLFCDFYAKEIHSHRDLPKVYNQWCSVVRWEKTTRPFLRSREFLWQEGHTAHATAQEAEERTIQMLNVYADFCEEELAIPVVKGRKTDKEKFAGAEATYTIESLMHDGKALQSGTSHNFGDGFAKAFGIQYTDKDNTLKYVHQTSWGMTTRMIGAIIMVHGDNSGLKLPPRIAPVQVMVIPIQQRKEGVVEKAREVLESLLAQGIRARMDDSDKSPGWRFSEQEMRGIPLRVEIGPKDIEQNQAVLVRRDNREKVVVALDQLAQKASELLVQIQEDMLESARAHRDAHTYTATNYEEFVKTINEKPGFVKAMWCGCQECEDKIKEDTAATSRCIPFEQEQLADTCVCCGKPAKKMVYWGRAY
;
A
#
# COMPACT_ATOMS: atom_id res chain seq x y z
N MET A 1 22.49 -41.42 -3.03
CA MET A 1 22.53 -40.15 -2.32
C MET A 1 21.13 -39.87 -1.80
N ALA A 2 20.92 -39.96 -0.49
CA ALA A 2 19.66 -39.69 0.15
C ALA A 2 19.42 -38.18 0.01
N LYS A 3 18.26 -37.78 -0.60
CA LYS A 3 17.82 -36.39 -0.59
C LYS A 3 17.65 -35.96 0.87
N GLU A 4 18.47 -35.03 1.33
CA GLU A 4 18.22 -34.37 2.61
C GLU A 4 16.77 -33.85 2.63
N LYS A 5 15.98 -34.36 3.57
CA LYS A 5 14.64 -33.83 3.84
C LYS A 5 14.82 -32.38 4.25
N LYS A 6 14.45 -31.43 3.38
CA LYS A 6 14.31 -30.02 3.76
C LYS A 6 13.34 -29.95 4.93
N LEU A 7 13.80 -29.51 6.08
CA LEU A 7 13.02 -29.36 7.33
C LEU A 7 11.92 -28.30 7.24
N VAL A 8 11.99 -27.42 6.26
CA VAL A 8 11.00 -26.38 5.99
C VAL A 8 10.46 -26.61 4.58
N GLU A 9 9.14 -26.65 4.44
CA GLU A 9 8.50 -26.71 3.12
C GLU A 9 8.92 -25.49 2.30
N SER A 10 9.51 -25.74 1.13
CA SER A 10 9.84 -24.66 0.20
C SER A 10 8.56 -24.04 -0.37
N ILE A 11 8.55 -22.73 -0.49
CA ILE A 11 7.55 -22.01 -1.30
C ILE A 11 7.85 -22.23 -2.79
N THR A 12 6.85 -22.07 -3.64
CA THR A 12 7.02 -21.99 -5.09
C THR A 12 7.98 -20.85 -5.44
N SER A 13 8.85 -21.03 -6.42
CA SER A 13 9.77 -19.95 -6.80
C SER A 13 9.05 -18.85 -7.58
N MET A 14 9.52 -17.61 -7.46
CA MET A 14 8.97 -16.45 -8.15
C MET A 14 9.01 -16.62 -9.68
N GLU A 15 10.06 -17.25 -10.18
CA GLU A 15 10.32 -17.47 -11.60
C GLU A 15 9.42 -18.55 -12.19
N GLU A 16 9.00 -19.52 -11.38
CA GLU A 16 8.11 -20.60 -11.80
C GLU A 16 6.65 -20.15 -11.84
N ASP A 17 6.17 -19.58 -10.75
CA ASP A 17 4.80 -19.05 -10.63
C ASP A 17 4.74 -17.94 -9.58
N PHE A 18 4.79 -16.70 -10.04
CA PHE A 18 4.76 -15.52 -9.16
C PHE A 18 3.47 -15.42 -8.34
N ALA A 19 2.34 -15.79 -8.92
CA ALA A 19 1.05 -15.75 -8.23
C ALA A 19 0.98 -16.78 -7.10
N GLN A 20 1.49 -18.00 -7.33
CA GLN A 20 1.56 -19.04 -6.32
C GLN A 20 2.60 -18.71 -5.26
N TRP A 21 3.77 -18.19 -5.66
CA TRP A 21 4.78 -17.67 -4.74
C TRP A 21 4.18 -16.65 -3.76
N TYR A 22 3.45 -15.67 -4.27
CA TYR A 22 2.79 -14.65 -3.46
C TYR A 22 1.84 -15.28 -2.43
N THR A 23 1.00 -16.20 -2.86
CA THR A 23 0.05 -16.91 -1.99
C THR A 23 0.78 -17.74 -0.91
N ASP A 24 1.85 -18.42 -1.30
CA ASP A 24 2.67 -19.21 -0.37
C ASP A 24 3.31 -18.31 0.69
N VAL A 25 3.89 -17.18 0.29
CA VAL A 25 4.51 -16.22 1.23
C VAL A 25 3.48 -15.67 2.22
N VAL A 26 2.34 -15.23 1.74
CA VAL A 26 1.27 -14.66 2.60
C VAL A 26 0.84 -15.66 3.67
N LYS A 27 0.72 -16.94 3.31
CA LYS A 27 0.31 -18.00 4.25
C LYS A 27 1.46 -18.44 5.16
N LYS A 28 2.64 -18.68 4.62
CA LYS A 28 3.78 -19.23 5.38
C LYS A 28 4.47 -18.19 6.26
N ALA A 29 4.43 -16.92 5.89
CA ALA A 29 4.82 -15.83 6.78
C ALA A 29 3.78 -15.52 7.87
N ASP A 30 2.70 -16.29 7.90
CA ASP A 30 1.64 -16.22 8.92
C ASP A 30 0.87 -14.87 8.93
N LEU A 31 0.65 -14.29 7.76
CA LEU A 31 0.04 -12.97 7.61
C LEU A 31 -1.48 -13.02 7.53
N ILE A 32 -2.05 -14.02 6.84
CA ILE A 32 -3.49 -14.19 6.66
C ILE A 32 -3.91 -15.66 6.70
N ASP A 33 -5.21 -15.88 6.86
CA ASP A 33 -5.87 -17.14 6.55
C ASP A 33 -7.23 -16.87 5.90
N TYR A 34 -7.78 -17.89 5.24
CA TYR A 34 -9.09 -17.81 4.60
C TYR A 34 -10.21 -18.00 5.61
N THR A 35 -11.36 -17.37 5.35
CA THR A 35 -12.60 -17.62 6.09
C THR A 35 -13.57 -18.47 5.27
N SER A 36 -14.69 -18.85 5.88
CA SER A 36 -15.81 -19.51 5.20
C SER A 36 -16.53 -18.58 4.20
N VAL A 37 -16.31 -17.28 4.27
CA VAL A 37 -16.82 -16.31 3.30
C VAL A 37 -15.77 -16.04 2.25
N LYS A 38 -16.02 -16.50 1.02
CA LYS A 38 -15.07 -16.31 -0.09
C LYS A 38 -14.69 -14.84 -0.29
N GLY A 39 -13.40 -14.57 -0.32
CA GLY A 39 -12.86 -13.23 -0.53
C GLY A 39 -12.77 -12.35 0.72
N CYS A 40 -13.20 -12.86 1.87
CA CYS A 40 -13.01 -12.26 3.19
C CYS A 40 -11.97 -13.07 3.96
N MET A 41 -10.92 -12.43 4.46
CA MET A 41 -9.75 -13.10 5.02
C MET A 41 -9.50 -12.65 6.45
N VAL A 42 -9.00 -13.58 7.27
CA VAL A 42 -8.44 -13.23 8.57
C VAL A 42 -7.07 -12.59 8.34
N ILE A 43 -6.86 -11.40 8.84
CA ILE A 43 -5.52 -10.83 8.97
C ILE A 43 -4.98 -11.29 10.33
N LYS A 44 -3.96 -12.16 10.30
CA LYS A 44 -3.39 -12.77 11.50
C LYS A 44 -2.50 -11.77 12.25
N PRO A 45 -2.09 -12.05 13.50
CA PRO A 45 -1.33 -11.11 14.30
C PRO A 45 -0.08 -10.54 13.62
N ALA A 46 0.68 -11.35 12.89
CA ALA A 46 1.88 -10.88 12.18
C ALA A 46 1.52 -9.89 11.05
N GLY A 47 0.46 -10.16 10.30
CA GLY A 47 -0.04 -9.25 9.25
C GLY A 47 -0.67 -7.99 9.83
N TYR A 48 -1.46 -8.13 10.89
CA TYR A 48 -2.12 -7.00 11.53
C TYR A 48 -1.12 -6.05 12.21
N ALA A 49 -0.05 -6.58 12.79
CA ALA A 49 1.03 -5.76 13.37
C ALA A 49 1.74 -4.88 12.33
N ILE A 50 1.89 -5.36 11.09
CA ILE A 50 2.38 -4.51 9.98
C ILE A 50 1.38 -3.38 9.72
N TRP A 51 0.08 -3.70 9.68
CA TRP A 51 -0.97 -2.69 9.49
C TRP A 51 -1.00 -1.65 10.62
N GLU A 52 -0.83 -2.06 11.87
CA GLU A 52 -0.74 -1.14 13.02
C GLU A 52 0.40 -0.15 12.86
N ASN A 53 1.57 -0.60 12.38
CA ASN A 53 2.71 0.28 12.12
C ASN A 53 2.45 1.23 10.94
N ILE A 54 1.81 0.75 9.86
CA ILE A 54 1.36 1.59 8.74
C ILE A 54 0.39 2.66 9.25
N GLN A 55 -0.61 2.25 10.03
CA GLN A 55 -1.59 3.14 10.60
C GLN A 55 -0.94 4.20 11.50
N HIS A 56 -0.05 3.80 12.39
CA HIS A 56 0.63 4.70 13.30
C HIS A 56 1.42 5.80 12.56
N GLU A 57 2.25 5.42 11.61
CA GLU A 57 3.10 6.37 10.87
C GLU A 57 2.30 7.25 9.92
N LEU A 58 1.34 6.70 9.23
CA LEU A 58 0.52 7.46 8.29
C LEU A 58 -0.40 8.44 9.05
N ASP A 59 -1.00 8.02 10.16
CA ASP A 59 -1.84 8.87 11.02
C ASP A 59 -1.05 10.04 11.62
N ARG A 60 0.20 9.80 12.02
CA ARG A 60 1.11 10.85 12.48
C ARG A 60 1.32 11.91 11.39
N ARG A 61 1.62 11.49 10.17
CA ARG A 61 1.81 12.38 9.01
C ARG A 61 0.54 13.18 8.69
N PHE A 62 -0.62 12.55 8.79
CA PHE A 62 -1.91 13.25 8.59
C PHE A 62 -2.13 14.34 9.65
N LYS A 63 -1.90 14.02 10.92
CA LYS A 63 -2.08 14.98 12.01
C LYS A 63 -1.15 16.18 11.90
N GLU A 64 0.06 16.01 11.40
CA GLU A 64 0.99 17.11 11.09
C GLU A 64 0.43 18.06 10.03
N THR A 65 -0.50 17.64 9.19
CA THR A 65 -1.19 18.49 8.21
C THR A 65 -2.53 19.06 8.71
N GLY A 66 -2.87 18.82 9.99
CA GLY A 66 -4.11 19.30 10.60
C GLY A 66 -5.31 18.37 10.44
N VAL A 67 -5.10 17.14 10.00
CA VAL A 67 -6.16 16.12 9.88
C VAL A 67 -6.62 15.67 11.26
N GLN A 68 -7.94 15.51 11.41
CA GLN A 68 -8.57 14.95 12.61
C GLN A 68 -9.30 13.66 12.26
N ASN A 69 -9.23 12.67 13.14
CA ASN A 69 -9.93 11.41 12.95
C ASN A 69 -11.38 11.50 13.45
N VAL A 70 -12.27 10.88 12.67
CA VAL A 70 -13.69 10.71 13.01
C VAL A 70 -14.09 9.25 12.74
N TYR A 71 -15.31 8.90 13.07
CA TYR A 71 -15.91 7.63 12.69
C TYR A 71 -17.36 7.83 12.26
N LEU A 72 -17.67 7.39 11.05
CA LEU A 72 -19.03 7.38 10.50
C LEU A 72 -19.55 5.93 10.49
N PRO A 73 -20.84 5.70 10.82
CA PRO A 73 -21.44 4.35 10.74
C PRO A 73 -21.37 3.76 9.34
N MET A 74 -21.31 2.42 9.27
CA MET A 74 -21.01 1.71 8.03
C MET A 74 -22.16 1.63 7.02
N PHE A 75 -23.40 1.85 7.43
CA PHE A 75 -24.56 1.66 6.56
C PHE A 75 -24.94 2.93 5.80
N ILE A 76 -25.17 2.78 4.50
CA ILE A 76 -25.61 3.85 3.62
C ILE A 76 -27.01 3.50 3.11
N PRO A 77 -28.04 4.32 3.35
CA PRO A 77 -29.35 4.15 2.72
C PRO A 77 -29.24 4.24 1.20
N GLU A 78 -30.00 3.41 0.48
CA GLU A 78 -30.00 3.42 -0.98
C GLU A 78 -30.32 4.80 -1.55
N SER A 79 -31.27 5.51 -0.96
CA SER A 79 -31.65 6.87 -1.35
C SER A 79 -30.49 7.88 -1.23
N LEU A 80 -29.63 7.71 -0.23
CA LEU A 80 -28.45 8.56 -0.06
C LEU A 80 -27.38 8.24 -1.12
N LEU A 81 -27.16 6.96 -1.42
CA LEU A 81 -26.20 6.53 -2.44
C LEU A 81 -26.59 7.05 -3.83
N GLN A 82 -27.89 7.15 -4.13
CA GLN A 82 -28.40 7.57 -5.44
C GLN A 82 -28.36 9.08 -5.70
N LYS A 83 -28.01 9.92 -4.71
CA LYS A 83 -27.98 11.38 -4.88
C LYS A 83 -26.90 11.86 -5.85
N GLU A 84 -25.82 11.13 -6.02
CA GLU A 84 -24.75 11.42 -6.98
C GLU A 84 -24.69 10.30 -8.02
N LYS A 85 -25.12 10.59 -9.25
CA LYS A 85 -25.33 9.60 -10.30
C LYS A 85 -24.06 8.87 -10.73
N ASP A 86 -22.99 9.61 -11.01
CA ASP A 86 -21.74 9.03 -11.50
C ASP A 86 -21.10 8.12 -10.45
N HIS A 87 -21.22 8.49 -9.17
CA HIS A 87 -20.75 7.70 -8.05
C HIS A 87 -21.53 6.38 -7.92
N VAL A 88 -22.86 6.43 -8.01
CA VAL A 88 -23.68 5.21 -7.91
C VAL A 88 -23.44 4.26 -9.09
N GLU A 89 -23.32 4.78 -10.31
CA GLU A 89 -23.01 3.97 -11.49
C GLU A 89 -21.66 3.25 -11.35
N GLY A 90 -20.66 3.89 -10.74
CA GLY A 90 -19.35 3.30 -10.50
C GLY A 90 -19.35 2.18 -9.46
N PHE A 91 -20.16 2.27 -8.41
CA PHE A 91 -20.14 1.34 -7.27
C PHE A 91 -21.31 0.34 -7.22
N ALA A 92 -22.42 0.61 -7.89
CA ALA A 92 -23.60 -0.25 -7.82
C ALA A 92 -23.34 -1.76 -8.03
N PRO A 93 -22.46 -2.19 -8.95
CA PRO A 93 -22.18 -3.61 -9.16
C PRO A 93 -21.44 -4.30 -8.00
N GLU A 94 -20.81 -3.53 -7.12
CA GLU A 94 -19.90 -4.03 -6.07
C GLU A 94 -20.44 -3.82 -4.66
N VAL A 95 -21.68 -3.35 -4.51
CA VAL A 95 -22.28 -3.07 -3.21
C VAL A 95 -22.85 -4.32 -2.56
N ALA A 96 -22.57 -4.53 -1.28
CA ALA A 96 -23.26 -5.52 -0.46
C ALA A 96 -24.52 -4.90 0.16
N TRP A 97 -25.69 -5.51 -0.09
CA TRP A 97 -26.96 -4.99 0.37
C TRP A 97 -27.45 -5.67 1.65
N VAL A 98 -27.93 -4.85 2.59
CA VAL A 98 -28.61 -5.30 3.81
C VAL A 98 -30.11 -5.03 3.62
N THR A 99 -30.90 -6.11 3.66
CA THR A 99 -32.34 -6.09 3.39
C THR A 99 -33.21 -6.30 4.64
N HIS A 100 -32.63 -6.79 5.72
CA HIS A 100 -33.34 -7.08 6.99
C HIS A 100 -32.61 -6.48 8.18
N GLY A 101 -33.36 -6.00 9.14
CA GLY A 101 -32.92 -5.67 10.49
C GLY A 101 -33.47 -6.71 11.46
N GLY A 102 -32.63 -7.56 11.99
CA GLY A 102 -33.07 -8.77 12.67
C GLY A 102 -33.83 -9.69 11.69
N LEU A 103 -35.08 -10.03 11.99
CA LEU A 103 -35.93 -10.86 11.13
C LEU A 103 -36.88 -10.05 10.26
N GLU A 104 -36.95 -8.74 10.46
CA GLU A 104 -37.88 -7.87 9.75
C GLU A 104 -37.25 -7.29 8.48
N PRO A 105 -37.95 -7.29 7.35
CA PRO A 105 -37.52 -6.59 6.16
C PRO A 105 -37.43 -5.09 6.41
N LEU A 106 -36.34 -4.47 5.92
CA LEU A 106 -36.19 -3.02 5.97
C LEU A 106 -37.14 -2.34 4.95
N GLN A 107 -37.69 -1.19 5.29
CA GLN A 107 -38.48 -0.37 4.36
C GLN A 107 -37.64 0.12 3.19
N GLU A 108 -36.39 0.46 3.47
CA GLU A 108 -35.36 0.84 2.51
C GLU A 108 -34.12 -0.02 2.75
N ARG A 109 -33.58 -0.62 1.69
CA ARG A 109 -32.34 -1.40 1.83
C ARG A 109 -31.16 -0.48 2.09
N LEU A 110 -30.19 -1.01 2.82
CA LEU A 110 -28.94 -0.34 3.15
C LEU A 110 -27.80 -1.03 2.42
N CYS A 111 -26.76 -0.30 2.03
CA CYS A 111 -25.53 -0.93 1.63
C CYS A 111 -24.47 -0.83 2.74
N VAL A 112 -23.60 -1.83 2.79
CA VAL A 112 -22.36 -1.71 3.53
C VAL A 112 -21.44 -0.81 2.73
N ARG A 113 -20.90 0.24 3.34
CA ARG A 113 -20.08 1.25 2.64
C ARG A 113 -19.00 0.64 1.75
N PRO A 114 -18.99 0.93 0.44
CA PRO A 114 -17.86 0.63 -0.44
C PRO A 114 -16.79 1.75 -0.38
N THR A 115 -17.21 2.93 0.01
CA THR A 115 -16.50 4.18 0.30
C THR A 115 -17.51 5.12 0.96
N SER A 116 -17.07 6.21 1.56
CA SER A 116 -17.94 7.03 2.44
C SER A 116 -18.20 8.45 1.96
N GLU A 117 -17.97 8.78 0.68
CA GLU A 117 -18.24 10.13 0.13
C GLU A 117 -19.65 10.60 0.44
N THR A 118 -20.64 9.75 0.20
CA THR A 118 -22.06 10.14 0.43
C THR A 118 -22.39 10.32 1.90
N LEU A 119 -21.81 9.51 2.80
CA LEU A 119 -21.96 9.68 4.25
C LEU A 119 -21.33 10.99 4.74
N PHE A 120 -20.12 11.29 4.28
CA PHE A 120 -19.47 12.56 4.64
C PHE A 120 -20.21 13.75 4.09
N CYS A 121 -20.75 13.65 2.87
CA CYS A 121 -21.56 14.74 2.28
C CYS A 121 -22.84 15.00 3.07
N ASP A 122 -23.55 13.96 3.49
CA ASP A 122 -24.73 14.09 4.35
C ASP A 122 -24.39 14.73 5.70
N PHE A 123 -23.28 14.33 6.28
CA PHE A 123 -22.76 14.89 7.53
C PHE A 123 -22.33 16.35 7.37
N TYR A 124 -21.56 16.68 6.34
CA TYR A 124 -21.09 18.03 6.09
C TYR A 124 -22.21 19.01 5.75
N ALA A 125 -23.26 18.57 5.10
CA ALA A 125 -24.45 19.41 4.85
C ALA A 125 -25.12 19.90 6.15
N LYS A 126 -24.94 19.14 7.25
CA LYS A 126 -25.44 19.51 8.59
C LYS A 126 -24.46 20.35 9.40
N GLU A 127 -23.17 20.21 9.13
CA GLU A 127 -22.09 20.82 9.93
C GLU A 127 -21.59 22.16 9.35
N ILE A 128 -21.70 22.37 8.05
CA ILE A 128 -21.11 23.51 7.35
C ILE A 128 -22.21 24.53 7.01
N HIS A 129 -22.07 25.72 7.55
CA HIS A 129 -23.01 26.82 7.32
C HIS A 129 -22.32 28.16 7.06
N SER A 130 -21.11 28.35 7.55
CA SER A 130 -20.35 29.61 7.49
C SER A 130 -18.91 29.32 7.05
N HIS A 131 -18.26 30.33 6.46
CA HIS A 131 -16.81 30.26 6.17
C HIS A 131 -15.97 29.92 7.41
N ARG A 132 -16.47 30.17 8.62
CA ARG A 132 -15.78 29.82 9.88
C ARG A 132 -15.76 28.32 10.17
N ASP A 133 -16.63 27.55 9.52
CA ASP A 133 -16.70 26.09 9.67
C ASP A 133 -15.68 25.37 8.77
N LEU A 134 -15.00 26.11 7.89
CA LEU A 134 -14.05 25.59 6.89
C LEU A 134 -12.60 25.94 7.25
N PRO A 135 -11.62 25.09 6.86
CA PRO A 135 -11.82 23.80 6.20
C PRO A 135 -12.26 22.70 7.17
N LYS A 136 -12.96 21.69 6.67
CA LYS A 136 -13.16 20.41 7.34
C LYS A 136 -12.13 19.41 6.79
N VAL A 137 -11.31 18.83 7.66
CA VAL A 137 -10.21 17.94 7.25
C VAL A 137 -10.27 16.69 8.11
N TYR A 138 -11.16 15.76 7.74
CA TYR A 138 -11.41 14.55 8.50
C TYR A 138 -10.94 13.30 7.78
N ASN A 139 -10.51 12.34 8.57
CA ASN A 139 -10.12 11.01 8.15
C ASN A 139 -10.80 9.96 9.04
N GLN A 140 -11.09 8.80 8.50
CA GLN A 140 -11.47 7.65 9.31
C GLN A 140 -10.66 6.41 8.95
N TRP A 141 -10.28 5.65 9.98
CA TRP A 141 -9.72 4.32 9.87
C TRP A 141 -10.87 3.32 10.01
N CYS A 142 -11.12 2.54 8.99
CA CYS A 142 -12.27 1.64 8.98
C CYS A 142 -12.10 0.48 7.99
N SER A 143 -13.10 -0.40 7.92
CA SER A 143 -13.28 -1.34 6.85
C SER A 143 -14.30 -0.84 5.84
N VAL A 144 -14.18 -1.32 4.61
CA VAL A 144 -15.17 -1.17 3.54
C VAL A 144 -15.39 -2.52 2.86
N VAL A 145 -16.53 -2.64 2.18
CA VAL A 145 -16.90 -3.86 1.46
C VAL A 145 -17.15 -3.53 -0.01
N ARG A 146 -16.39 -4.21 -0.87
CA ARG A 146 -16.57 -4.18 -2.34
C ARG A 146 -16.69 -5.61 -2.82
N TRP A 147 -17.85 -5.98 -3.38
CA TRP A 147 -18.18 -7.36 -3.70
C TRP A 147 -17.49 -7.84 -4.97
N GLU A 148 -16.17 -7.91 -4.88
CA GLU A 148 -15.26 -8.30 -5.97
C GLU A 148 -15.53 -9.75 -6.44
N LYS A 149 -15.49 -9.96 -7.75
CA LYS A 149 -15.63 -11.29 -8.36
C LYS A 149 -14.37 -12.14 -8.18
N THR A 150 -13.22 -11.50 -8.39
CA THR A 150 -11.90 -12.13 -8.26
C THR A 150 -11.14 -11.49 -7.10
N THR A 151 -10.64 -12.32 -6.19
CA THR A 151 -9.96 -11.85 -4.98
C THR A 151 -8.56 -12.41 -4.88
N ARG A 152 -7.67 -11.63 -4.25
CA ARG A 152 -6.30 -12.01 -3.91
C ARG A 152 -5.93 -11.35 -2.58
N PRO A 153 -5.30 -12.10 -1.63
CA PRO A 153 -4.95 -11.54 -0.31
C PRO A 153 -4.26 -10.18 -0.39
N PHE A 154 -4.70 -9.24 0.44
CA PHE A 154 -4.28 -7.83 0.50
C PHE A 154 -4.54 -6.99 -0.75
N LEU A 155 -4.36 -7.53 -1.93
CA LEU A 155 -4.45 -6.77 -3.19
C LEU A 155 -5.88 -6.45 -3.58
N ARG A 156 -6.78 -7.42 -3.40
CA ARG A 156 -8.19 -7.34 -3.77
C ARG A 156 -9.00 -8.31 -2.93
N SER A 157 -9.66 -7.83 -1.89
CA SER A 157 -10.55 -8.59 -1.02
C SER A 157 -11.92 -7.92 -0.93
N ARG A 158 -12.94 -8.70 -0.59
CA ARG A 158 -14.32 -8.18 -0.46
C ARG A 158 -14.48 -7.24 0.71
N GLU A 159 -13.81 -7.52 1.82
CA GLU A 159 -13.64 -6.61 2.92
C GLU A 159 -12.15 -6.30 3.08
N PHE A 160 -11.79 -5.05 3.29
CA PHE A 160 -10.43 -4.63 3.56
C PHE A 160 -10.40 -3.44 4.51
N LEU A 161 -9.28 -3.29 5.19
CA LEU A 161 -9.01 -2.15 6.05
C LEU A 161 -8.32 -1.05 5.26
N TRP A 162 -8.66 0.17 5.59
CA TRP A 162 -8.07 1.36 5.00
C TRP A 162 -8.21 2.58 5.89
N GLN A 163 -7.69 3.70 5.42
CA GLN A 163 -8.12 5.01 5.82
C GLN A 163 -8.77 5.71 4.63
N GLU A 164 -9.72 6.56 4.89
CA GLU A 164 -10.33 7.46 3.93
C GLU A 164 -10.42 8.85 4.52
N GLY A 165 -9.74 9.78 3.87
CA GLY A 165 -9.84 11.20 4.19
C GLY A 165 -10.89 11.87 3.31
N HIS A 166 -11.70 12.72 3.91
CA HIS A 166 -12.73 13.49 3.21
C HIS A 166 -12.70 14.92 3.71
N THR A 167 -12.48 15.86 2.81
CA THR A 167 -12.29 17.27 3.19
C THR A 167 -13.25 18.20 2.46
N ALA A 168 -13.50 19.36 3.06
CA ALA A 168 -14.29 20.41 2.45
C ALA A 168 -13.59 21.76 2.64
N HIS A 169 -13.51 22.53 1.57
CA HIS A 169 -12.76 23.78 1.48
C HIS A 169 -13.62 24.90 0.90
N ALA A 170 -13.26 26.14 1.20
CA ALA A 170 -13.94 27.32 0.69
C ALA A 170 -13.70 27.54 -0.81
N THR A 171 -12.50 27.22 -1.31
CA THR A 171 -12.10 27.53 -2.69
C THR A 171 -11.60 26.30 -3.44
N ALA A 172 -11.71 26.34 -4.77
CA ALA A 172 -11.14 25.32 -5.64
C ALA A 172 -9.63 25.19 -5.47
N GLN A 173 -8.93 26.31 -5.26
CA GLN A 173 -7.48 26.31 -5.05
C GLN A 173 -7.10 25.58 -3.76
N GLU A 174 -7.78 25.84 -2.65
CA GLU A 174 -7.52 25.14 -1.38
C GLU A 174 -7.74 23.63 -1.50
N ALA A 175 -8.80 23.21 -2.23
CA ALA A 175 -9.07 21.80 -2.48
C ALA A 175 -7.97 21.16 -3.31
N GLU A 176 -7.50 21.81 -4.38
CA GLU A 176 -6.40 21.30 -5.20
C GLU A 176 -5.10 21.20 -4.42
N GLU A 177 -4.75 22.21 -3.63
CA GLU A 177 -3.56 22.19 -2.76
C GLU A 177 -3.62 21.02 -1.76
N ARG A 178 -4.77 20.76 -1.13
CA ARG A 178 -4.96 19.63 -0.23
C ARG A 178 -4.85 18.30 -0.97
N THR A 179 -5.42 18.19 -2.15
CA THR A 179 -5.34 16.98 -2.98
C THR A 179 -3.89 16.60 -3.27
N ILE A 180 -3.09 17.56 -3.70
CA ILE A 180 -1.66 17.34 -4.00
C ILE A 180 -0.85 17.10 -2.72
N GLN A 181 -1.13 17.82 -1.64
CA GLN A 181 -0.47 17.63 -0.35
C GLN A 181 -0.61 16.18 0.14
N MET A 182 -1.82 15.63 0.09
CA MET A 182 -2.06 14.26 0.57
C MET A 182 -1.45 13.21 -0.35
N LEU A 183 -1.40 13.47 -1.66
CA LEU A 183 -0.64 12.62 -2.59
C LEU A 183 0.85 12.58 -2.21
N ASN A 184 1.44 13.71 -1.90
CA ASN A 184 2.83 13.80 -1.47
C ASN A 184 3.08 13.10 -0.14
N VAL A 185 2.16 13.21 0.82
CA VAL A 185 2.23 12.44 2.08
C VAL A 185 2.29 10.94 1.79
N TYR A 186 1.45 10.44 0.89
CA TYR A 186 1.48 9.02 0.49
C TYR A 186 2.79 8.63 -0.20
N ALA A 187 3.28 9.46 -1.10
CA ALA A 187 4.53 9.19 -1.81
C ALA A 187 5.72 9.13 -0.85
N ASP A 188 5.85 10.10 0.03
CA ASP A 188 6.91 10.16 1.03
C ASP A 188 6.82 8.98 2.01
N PHE A 189 5.60 8.64 2.46
CA PHE A 189 5.37 7.47 3.32
C PHE A 189 5.82 6.17 2.63
N CYS A 190 5.45 5.95 1.37
CA CYS A 190 5.85 4.75 0.64
C CYS A 190 7.36 4.63 0.51
N GLU A 191 8.06 5.70 0.18
CA GLU A 191 9.50 5.69 0.02
C GLU A 191 10.25 5.59 1.35
N GLU A 192 9.87 6.37 2.35
CA GLU A 192 10.59 6.46 3.63
C GLU A 192 10.30 5.26 4.55
N GLU A 193 9.05 4.84 4.66
CA GLU A 193 8.65 3.79 5.60
C GLU A 193 8.57 2.40 4.96
N LEU A 194 8.06 2.30 3.74
CA LEU A 194 7.90 1.04 3.03
C LEU A 194 9.06 0.69 2.09
N ALA A 195 10.01 1.62 1.89
CA ALA A 195 11.11 1.49 0.93
C ALA A 195 10.61 1.15 -0.50
N ILE A 196 9.46 1.72 -0.89
CA ILE A 196 8.82 1.50 -2.19
C ILE A 196 8.87 2.81 -2.99
N PRO A 197 9.63 2.88 -4.08
CA PRO A 197 9.64 4.03 -4.97
C PRO A 197 8.33 4.11 -5.76
N VAL A 198 7.82 5.31 -5.97
CA VAL A 198 6.55 5.55 -6.66
C VAL A 198 6.68 6.59 -7.76
N VAL A 199 5.80 6.47 -8.76
CA VAL A 199 5.59 7.48 -9.80
C VAL A 199 4.32 8.24 -9.47
N LYS A 200 4.43 9.56 -9.31
CA LYS A 200 3.28 10.45 -9.04
C LYS A 200 2.73 11.00 -10.35
N GLY A 201 1.42 11.01 -10.48
CA GLY A 201 0.80 11.60 -11.65
C GLY A 201 -0.72 11.69 -11.56
N ARG A 202 -1.30 12.24 -12.63
CA ARG A 202 -2.74 12.36 -12.80
C ARG A 202 -3.26 11.16 -13.60
N LYS A 203 -4.41 10.64 -13.21
CA LYS A 203 -5.16 9.66 -14.01
C LYS A 203 -5.79 10.34 -15.23
N THR A 204 -5.96 9.59 -16.30
CA THR A 204 -6.77 10.03 -17.44
C THR A 204 -8.26 10.12 -17.04
N ASP A 205 -9.04 10.81 -17.84
CA ASP A 205 -10.49 10.95 -17.56
C ASP A 205 -11.22 9.60 -17.56
N LYS A 206 -10.70 8.62 -18.32
CA LYS A 206 -11.21 7.25 -18.31
C LYS A 206 -10.91 6.50 -17.00
N GLU A 207 -9.75 6.69 -16.45
CA GLU A 207 -9.26 5.94 -15.28
C GLU A 207 -9.48 6.68 -13.94
N LYS A 208 -10.02 7.90 -13.97
CA LYS A 208 -10.30 8.65 -12.75
C LYS A 208 -11.43 8.03 -11.91
N PHE A 209 -11.43 8.34 -10.63
CA PHE A 209 -12.47 7.91 -9.69
C PHE A 209 -13.86 8.48 -10.07
N ALA A 210 -14.89 7.66 -9.90
CA ALA A 210 -16.26 8.02 -10.24
C ALA A 210 -16.76 9.23 -9.44
N GLY A 211 -17.15 10.30 -10.13
CA GLY A 211 -17.57 11.58 -9.52
C GLY A 211 -16.45 12.59 -9.29
N ALA A 212 -15.19 12.23 -9.48
CA ALA A 212 -14.07 13.15 -9.35
C ALA A 212 -13.85 14.02 -10.61
N GLU A 213 -13.48 15.27 -10.41
CA GLU A 213 -12.98 16.13 -11.49
C GLU A 213 -11.54 15.75 -11.88
N ALA A 214 -10.74 15.40 -10.89
CA ALA A 214 -9.37 14.91 -11.09
C ALA A 214 -9.02 13.83 -10.07
N THR A 215 -8.31 12.81 -10.51
CA THR A 215 -7.71 11.78 -9.66
C THR A 215 -6.20 11.79 -9.86
N TYR A 216 -5.48 11.89 -8.75
CA TYR A 216 -4.04 11.72 -8.70
C TYR A 216 -3.69 10.39 -8.05
N THR A 217 -2.55 9.83 -8.43
CA THR A 217 -2.15 8.50 -8.02
C THR A 217 -0.65 8.43 -7.76
N ILE A 218 -0.27 7.49 -6.93
CA ILE A 218 1.09 6.97 -6.86
C ILE A 218 1.08 5.54 -7.39
N GLU A 219 1.95 5.26 -8.34
CA GLU A 219 2.07 3.96 -8.99
C GLU A 219 3.39 3.30 -8.62
N SER A 220 3.34 2.05 -8.20
CA SER A 220 4.51 1.23 -7.88
C SER A 220 4.69 0.11 -8.91
N LEU A 221 5.91 -0.35 -9.11
CA LEU A 221 6.21 -1.48 -9.97
C LEU A 221 6.54 -2.72 -9.12
N MET A 222 5.77 -3.77 -9.31
CA MET A 222 5.99 -5.04 -8.62
C MET A 222 7.11 -5.85 -9.28
N HIS A 223 7.63 -6.84 -8.60
CA HIS A 223 8.76 -7.63 -9.09
C HIS A 223 8.49 -8.33 -10.43
N ASP A 224 7.25 -8.74 -10.67
CA ASP A 224 6.83 -9.36 -11.94
C ASP A 224 6.59 -8.36 -13.08
N GLY A 225 6.87 -7.08 -12.87
CA GLY A 225 6.71 -6.01 -13.86
C GLY A 225 5.29 -5.48 -14.01
N LYS A 226 4.35 -5.88 -13.15
CA LYS A 226 3.01 -5.27 -13.13
C LYS A 226 2.99 -4.04 -12.24
N ALA A 227 2.19 -3.07 -12.66
CA ALA A 227 1.93 -1.87 -11.88
C ALA A 227 0.92 -2.13 -10.75
N LEU A 228 1.09 -1.42 -9.65
CA LEU A 228 0.14 -1.39 -8.56
C LEU A 228 -0.20 0.07 -8.19
N GLN A 229 -1.48 0.42 -8.25
CA GLN A 229 -1.99 1.65 -7.69
C GLN A 229 -1.86 1.60 -6.18
N SER A 230 -0.97 2.42 -5.62
CA SER A 230 -0.55 2.34 -4.22
C SER A 230 -1.25 3.34 -3.31
N GLY A 231 -1.77 4.41 -3.86
CA GLY A 231 -2.59 5.40 -3.16
C GLY A 231 -3.17 6.38 -4.14
N THR A 232 -4.32 6.96 -3.80
CA THR A 232 -5.02 7.93 -4.64
C THR A 232 -5.47 9.14 -3.83
N SER A 233 -5.53 10.27 -4.52
CA SER A 233 -6.06 11.52 -3.98
C SER A 233 -6.95 12.17 -5.03
N HIS A 234 -8.18 12.49 -4.66
CA HIS A 234 -9.23 12.94 -5.58
C HIS A 234 -9.63 14.37 -5.28
N ASN A 235 -9.78 15.18 -6.32
CA ASN A 235 -10.44 16.47 -6.26
C ASN A 235 -11.82 16.31 -6.88
N PHE A 236 -12.87 16.55 -6.09
CA PHE A 236 -14.27 16.46 -6.54
C PHE A 236 -14.82 17.79 -7.03
N GLY A 237 -14.06 18.89 -6.88
CA GLY A 237 -14.62 20.21 -7.13
C GLY A 237 -15.84 20.46 -6.24
N ASP A 238 -16.90 21.04 -6.80
CA ASP A 238 -18.16 21.34 -6.11
C ASP A 238 -19.33 20.42 -6.51
N GLY A 239 -19.07 19.35 -7.27
CA GLY A 239 -20.11 18.46 -7.79
C GLY A 239 -20.91 17.76 -6.69
N PHE A 240 -20.25 17.12 -5.74
CA PHE A 240 -20.92 16.53 -4.57
C PHE A 240 -21.59 17.58 -3.69
N ALA A 241 -20.97 18.74 -3.51
CA ALA A 241 -21.56 19.83 -2.74
C ALA A 241 -22.90 20.31 -3.34
N LYS A 242 -22.99 20.40 -4.65
CA LYS A 242 -24.24 20.74 -5.36
C LYS A 242 -25.29 19.64 -5.21
N ALA A 243 -24.89 18.38 -5.34
CA ALA A 243 -25.81 17.25 -5.20
C ALA A 243 -26.37 17.10 -3.78
N PHE A 244 -25.58 17.39 -2.75
CA PHE A 244 -25.95 17.24 -1.34
C PHE A 244 -26.34 18.55 -0.64
N GLY A 245 -26.25 19.69 -1.32
CA GLY A 245 -26.59 21.00 -0.74
C GLY A 245 -25.60 21.48 0.33
N ILE A 246 -24.30 21.24 0.14
CA ILE A 246 -23.28 21.64 1.10
C ILE A 246 -22.84 23.08 0.78
N GLN A 247 -23.45 24.03 1.45
CA GLN A 247 -23.25 25.44 1.21
C GLN A 247 -22.80 26.17 2.49
N TYR A 248 -22.09 27.26 2.31
CA TYR A 248 -21.69 28.15 3.41
C TYR A 248 -21.87 29.60 3.02
N THR A 249 -22.15 30.42 4.03
CA THR A 249 -22.14 31.87 3.87
C THR A 249 -20.71 32.37 3.97
N ASP A 250 -20.22 32.98 2.89
CA ASP A 250 -18.88 33.54 2.83
C ASP A 250 -18.80 34.93 3.49
N LYS A 251 -17.58 35.45 3.61
CA LYS A 251 -17.28 36.76 4.22
C LYS A 251 -18.02 37.95 3.59
N ASP A 252 -18.35 37.81 2.31
CA ASP A 252 -19.13 38.79 1.53
C ASP A 252 -20.65 38.63 1.66
N ASN A 253 -21.13 37.77 2.60
CA ASN A 253 -22.53 37.38 2.78
C ASN A 253 -23.17 36.67 1.58
N THR A 254 -22.40 36.15 0.66
CA THR A 254 -22.91 35.32 -0.43
C THR A 254 -22.88 33.85 -0.06
N LEU A 255 -23.86 33.10 -0.58
CA LEU A 255 -23.95 31.67 -0.39
C LEU A 255 -23.12 30.95 -1.47
N LYS A 256 -22.20 30.08 -1.05
CA LYS A 256 -21.27 29.36 -1.94
C LYS A 256 -21.27 27.87 -1.64
N TYR A 257 -21.01 27.05 -2.64
CA TYR A 257 -20.76 25.63 -2.45
C TYR A 257 -19.32 25.39 -2.03
N VAL A 258 -19.10 24.37 -1.19
CA VAL A 258 -17.76 23.93 -0.82
C VAL A 258 -17.09 23.15 -1.97
N HIS A 259 -15.77 23.08 -1.93
CA HIS A 259 -14.95 22.23 -2.79
C HIS A 259 -14.39 21.08 -1.98
N GLN A 260 -14.50 19.85 -2.48
CA GLN A 260 -14.22 18.65 -1.70
C GLN A 260 -13.08 17.82 -2.28
N THR A 261 -12.40 17.11 -1.39
CA THR A 261 -11.36 16.12 -1.73
C THR A 261 -11.59 14.83 -0.97
N SER A 262 -11.06 13.73 -1.52
CA SER A 262 -10.89 12.50 -0.75
C SER A 262 -9.57 11.82 -1.11
N TRP A 263 -9.05 11.02 -0.20
CA TRP A 263 -7.79 10.32 -0.38
C TRP A 263 -7.76 9.06 0.46
N GLY A 264 -7.18 7.98 -0.08
CA GLY A 264 -7.21 6.66 0.54
C GLY A 264 -5.97 5.81 0.28
N MET A 265 -5.62 5.04 1.30
CA MET A 265 -4.62 3.98 1.26
C MET A 265 -5.11 2.78 2.07
N THR A 266 -4.84 1.57 1.57
CA THR A 266 -5.43 0.33 2.10
C THR A 266 -4.36 -0.67 2.55
N THR A 267 -4.79 -1.77 3.16
CA THR A 267 -3.96 -2.96 3.41
C THR A 267 -3.32 -3.56 2.15
N ARG A 268 -3.68 -3.08 0.94
CA ARG A 268 -2.97 -3.40 -0.31
C ARG A 268 -1.47 -3.16 -0.21
N MET A 269 -1.04 -2.19 0.60
CA MET A 269 0.37 -1.88 0.77
C MET A 269 1.16 -2.99 1.43
N ILE A 270 0.54 -3.87 2.21
CA ILE A 270 1.19 -5.10 2.71
C ILE A 270 1.51 -6.02 1.52
N GLY A 271 0.58 -6.17 0.58
CA GLY A 271 0.82 -6.88 -0.67
C GLY A 271 1.94 -6.27 -1.51
N ALA A 272 2.01 -4.95 -1.57
CA ALA A 272 3.09 -4.23 -2.24
C ALA A 272 4.47 -4.53 -1.62
N ILE A 273 4.58 -4.51 -0.30
CA ILE A 273 5.81 -4.87 0.42
C ILE A 273 6.26 -6.29 0.03
N ILE A 274 5.35 -7.25 0.01
CA ILE A 274 5.65 -8.64 -0.38
C ILE A 274 6.17 -8.68 -1.82
N MET A 275 5.47 -8.06 -2.74
CA MET A 275 5.78 -8.14 -4.18
C MET A 275 6.97 -7.30 -4.62
N VAL A 276 7.33 -6.26 -3.89
CA VAL A 276 8.50 -5.42 -4.18
C VAL A 276 9.77 -6.02 -3.56
N HIS A 277 9.69 -6.48 -2.32
CA HIS A 277 10.87 -6.82 -1.54
C HIS A 277 11.09 -8.32 -1.35
N GLY A 278 10.04 -9.14 -1.35
CA GLY A 278 10.15 -10.57 -1.11
C GLY A 278 11.07 -11.30 -2.07
N ASP A 279 11.52 -12.48 -1.67
CA ASP A 279 12.35 -13.38 -2.48
C ASP A 279 11.92 -14.85 -2.31
N ASN A 280 12.69 -15.77 -2.86
CA ASN A 280 12.40 -17.21 -2.78
C ASN A 280 12.60 -17.82 -1.38
N SER A 281 13.04 -17.05 -0.40
CA SER A 281 13.07 -17.41 1.02
C SER A 281 11.89 -16.84 1.82
N GLY A 282 11.09 -15.99 1.21
CA GLY A 282 9.88 -15.42 1.80
C GLY A 282 9.83 -13.89 1.82
N LEU A 283 9.21 -13.35 2.86
CA LEU A 283 9.03 -11.92 3.06
C LEU A 283 10.37 -11.22 3.40
N LYS A 284 10.50 -9.97 2.98
CA LYS A 284 11.50 -9.02 3.48
C LYS A 284 10.77 -7.77 3.95
N LEU A 285 10.90 -7.45 5.23
CA LEU A 285 10.26 -6.26 5.78
C LEU A 285 11.27 -5.11 5.85
N PRO A 286 10.91 -3.93 5.33
CA PRO A 286 11.67 -2.71 5.62
C PRO A 286 11.73 -2.50 7.15
N PRO A 287 12.90 -2.22 7.72
CA PRO A 287 13.05 -2.08 9.17
C PRO A 287 12.09 -1.11 9.83
N ARG A 288 11.78 0.02 9.19
CA ARG A 288 10.89 1.04 9.76
C ARG A 288 9.48 0.53 9.99
N ILE A 289 8.98 -0.36 9.13
CA ILE A 289 7.61 -0.90 9.23
C ILE A 289 7.55 -2.28 9.88
N ALA A 290 8.67 -2.94 10.09
CA ALA A 290 8.73 -4.27 10.66
C ALA A 290 8.26 -4.28 12.12
N PRO A 291 7.28 -5.13 12.50
CA PRO A 291 6.84 -5.27 13.89
C PRO A 291 7.97 -5.77 14.79
N VAL A 292 8.80 -6.67 14.28
CA VAL A 292 10.04 -7.14 14.90
C VAL A 292 11.19 -6.80 13.97
N GLN A 293 12.11 -5.98 14.42
CA GLN A 293 13.26 -5.53 13.64
C GLN A 293 14.45 -6.46 13.81
N VAL A 294 14.61 -7.02 15.00
CA VAL A 294 15.72 -7.90 15.36
C VAL A 294 15.20 -9.11 16.12
N MET A 295 15.58 -10.31 15.68
CA MET A 295 15.33 -11.56 16.40
C MET A 295 16.63 -12.10 16.98
N VAL A 296 16.68 -12.26 18.29
CA VAL A 296 17.80 -12.88 19.00
C VAL A 296 17.59 -14.39 19.04
N ILE A 297 18.56 -15.15 18.51
CA ILE A 297 18.48 -16.61 18.42
C ILE A 297 19.65 -17.22 19.19
N PRO A 298 19.42 -17.77 20.41
CA PRO A 298 20.44 -18.51 21.13
C PRO A 298 20.76 -19.84 20.45
N ILE A 299 22.03 -20.11 20.24
CA ILE A 299 22.54 -21.35 19.65
C ILE A 299 23.02 -22.26 20.77
N GLN A 300 22.67 -23.56 20.70
CA GLN A 300 22.93 -24.52 21.79
C GLN A 300 22.41 -24.01 23.14
N GLN A 301 21.18 -23.54 23.17
CA GLN A 301 20.55 -22.84 24.30
C GLN A 301 20.45 -23.66 25.61
N ARG A 302 20.65 -24.99 25.54
CA ARG A 302 20.68 -25.88 26.71
C ARG A 302 22.00 -25.77 27.49
N LYS A 303 23.04 -25.19 26.90
CA LYS A 303 24.28 -24.92 27.61
C LYS A 303 24.10 -23.75 28.57
N GLU A 304 24.74 -23.92 29.74
CA GLU A 304 24.69 -22.94 30.82
C GLU A 304 25.14 -21.54 30.34
N GLY A 305 24.39 -20.51 30.73
CA GLY A 305 24.71 -19.11 30.45
C GLY A 305 24.30 -18.61 29.05
N VAL A 306 23.88 -19.47 28.12
CA VAL A 306 23.57 -19.06 26.75
C VAL A 306 22.26 -18.25 26.68
N VAL A 307 21.18 -18.76 27.28
CA VAL A 307 19.87 -18.06 27.27
C VAL A 307 19.95 -16.76 28.06
N GLU A 308 20.65 -16.77 29.19
CA GLU A 308 20.86 -15.58 30.03
C GLU A 308 21.60 -14.48 29.25
N LYS A 309 22.65 -14.83 28.53
CA LYS A 309 23.41 -13.88 27.69
C LYS A 309 22.57 -13.38 26.51
N ALA A 310 21.81 -14.27 25.86
CA ALA A 310 20.88 -13.87 24.79
C ALA A 310 19.83 -12.87 25.31
N ARG A 311 19.35 -13.04 26.54
CA ARG A 311 18.39 -12.12 27.18
C ARG A 311 19.03 -10.77 27.48
N GLU A 312 20.27 -10.72 27.95
CA GLU A 312 21.01 -9.47 28.11
C GLU A 312 21.14 -8.71 26.77
N VAL A 313 21.42 -9.43 25.68
CA VAL A 313 21.46 -8.86 24.33
C VAL A 313 20.09 -8.29 23.94
N LEU A 314 19.01 -9.03 24.16
CA LEU A 314 17.66 -8.57 23.92
C LEU A 314 17.36 -7.27 24.68
N GLU A 315 17.66 -7.23 25.96
CA GLU A 315 17.45 -6.04 26.81
C GLU A 315 18.24 -4.83 26.30
N SER A 316 19.49 -5.03 25.85
CA SER A 316 20.30 -3.96 25.27
C SER A 316 19.70 -3.40 23.99
N LEU A 317 19.11 -4.24 23.14
CA LEU A 317 18.40 -3.83 21.92
C LEU A 317 17.14 -3.03 22.25
N LEU A 318 16.34 -3.53 23.19
CA LEU A 318 15.12 -2.85 23.65
C LEU A 318 15.43 -1.48 24.26
N ALA A 319 16.52 -1.37 25.01
CA ALA A 319 16.98 -0.10 25.60
C ALA A 319 17.38 0.94 24.55
N GLN A 320 17.76 0.52 23.35
CA GLN A 320 18.02 1.38 22.19
C GLN A 320 16.75 1.76 21.41
N GLY A 321 15.57 1.34 21.87
CA GLY A 321 14.31 1.56 21.18
C GLY A 321 14.09 0.65 19.97
N ILE A 322 14.87 -0.41 19.81
CA ILE A 322 14.73 -1.39 18.75
C ILE A 322 13.60 -2.36 19.12
N ARG A 323 12.69 -2.63 18.20
CA ARG A 323 11.66 -3.67 18.35
C ARG A 323 12.30 -5.04 18.18
N ALA A 324 12.70 -5.64 19.28
CA ALA A 324 13.41 -6.92 19.29
C ALA A 324 12.64 -8.00 20.06
N ARG A 325 12.85 -9.24 19.67
CA ARG A 325 12.36 -10.44 20.37
C ARG A 325 13.44 -11.51 20.40
N MET A 326 13.22 -12.54 21.20
CA MET A 326 14.08 -13.72 21.29
C MET A 326 13.27 -14.95 20.87
N ASP A 327 13.89 -15.82 20.05
CA ASP A 327 13.37 -17.15 19.73
C ASP A 327 14.19 -18.19 20.48
N ASP A 328 13.70 -18.57 21.63
CA ASP A 328 14.23 -19.63 22.51
C ASP A 328 13.43 -20.93 22.44
N SER A 329 12.65 -21.10 21.35
CA SER A 329 11.90 -22.32 21.10
C SER A 329 12.82 -23.57 21.04
N ASP A 330 12.25 -24.75 21.20
CA ASP A 330 12.94 -26.03 21.15
C ASP A 330 13.32 -26.51 19.73
N LYS A 331 13.00 -25.69 18.72
CA LYS A 331 13.30 -25.96 17.33
C LYS A 331 14.82 -25.90 17.05
N SER A 332 15.25 -26.64 16.02
CA SER A 332 16.65 -26.59 15.61
C SER A 332 17.06 -25.17 15.14
N PRO A 333 18.34 -24.78 15.29
CA PRO A 333 18.79 -23.47 14.80
C PRO A 333 18.46 -23.22 13.33
N GLY A 334 18.69 -24.18 12.46
CA GLY A 334 18.37 -24.06 11.03
C GLY A 334 16.89 -23.83 10.76
N TRP A 335 16.01 -24.48 11.51
CA TRP A 335 14.57 -24.22 11.41
C TRP A 335 14.21 -22.79 11.84
N ARG A 336 14.76 -22.35 12.98
CA ARG A 336 14.53 -20.97 13.48
C ARG A 336 15.06 -19.91 12.50
N PHE A 337 16.20 -20.14 11.87
CA PHE A 337 16.73 -19.23 10.84
C PHE A 337 15.78 -19.13 9.64
N SER A 338 15.34 -20.28 9.13
CA SER A 338 14.42 -20.33 7.99
C SER A 338 13.06 -19.69 8.32
N GLU A 339 12.56 -19.86 9.52
CA GLU A 339 11.32 -19.22 10.00
C GLU A 339 11.45 -17.68 10.02
N GLN A 340 12.56 -17.16 10.55
CA GLN A 340 12.79 -15.72 10.58
C GLN A 340 13.01 -15.14 9.17
N GLU A 341 13.64 -15.88 8.27
CA GLU A 341 13.75 -15.50 6.87
C GLU A 341 12.38 -15.46 6.18
N MET A 342 11.55 -16.48 6.40
CA MET A 342 10.18 -16.52 5.84
C MET A 342 9.32 -15.36 6.33
N ARG A 343 9.42 -15.01 7.61
CA ARG A 343 8.69 -13.88 8.21
C ARG A 343 9.27 -12.51 7.86
N GLY A 344 10.44 -12.47 7.23
CA GLY A 344 11.06 -11.25 6.73
C GLY A 344 11.62 -10.33 7.81
N ILE A 345 11.98 -10.86 8.98
CA ILE A 345 12.60 -10.07 10.04
C ILE A 345 13.92 -9.50 9.55
N PRO A 346 14.12 -8.18 9.61
CA PRO A 346 15.26 -7.51 8.95
C PRO A 346 16.63 -7.97 9.40
N LEU A 347 16.78 -8.27 10.68
CA LEU A 347 18.07 -8.60 11.30
C LEU A 347 17.89 -9.71 12.33
N ARG A 348 18.82 -10.68 12.35
CA ARG A 348 18.88 -11.65 13.44
C ARG A 348 20.23 -11.59 14.12
N VAL A 349 20.24 -11.87 15.41
CA VAL A 349 21.43 -12.05 16.24
C VAL A 349 21.57 -13.54 16.49
N GLU A 350 22.70 -14.12 16.06
CA GLU A 350 23.08 -15.48 16.41
C GLU A 350 24.12 -15.41 17.54
N ILE A 351 23.83 -16.06 18.66
CA ILE A 351 24.74 -16.11 19.82
C ILE A 351 24.77 -17.50 20.43
N GLY A 352 25.95 -18.07 20.50
CA GLY A 352 26.23 -19.40 21.06
C GLY A 352 27.40 -19.40 22.02
N PRO A 353 27.76 -20.56 22.60
CA PRO A 353 28.83 -20.65 23.61
C PRO A 353 30.17 -20.07 23.15
N LYS A 354 30.57 -20.33 21.92
CA LYS A 354 31.85 -19.82 21.36
C LYS A 354 31.83 -18.30 21.21
N ASP A 355 30.66 -17.72 20.83
CA ASP A 355 30.51 -16.30 20.70
C ASP A 355 30.61 -15.61 22.07
N ILE A 356 30.02 -16.22 23.10
CA ILE A 356 30.07 -15.71 24.48
C ILE A 356 31.51 -15.73 25.02
N GLU A 357 32.25 -16.81 24.78
CA GLU A 357 33.67 -16.92 25.17
C GLU A 357 34.52 -15.81 24.53
N GLN A 358 34.21 -15.41 23.31
CA GLN A 358 34.90 -14.36 22.58
C GLN A 358 34.28 -12.96 22.77
N ASN A 359 33.30 -12.82 23.66
CA ASN A 359 32.55 -11.58 23.93
C ASN A 359 31.98 -10.92 22.66
N GLN A 360 31.38 -11.73 21.77
CA GLN A 360 30.84 -11.31 20.48
C GLN A 360 29.51 -11.99 20.17
N ALA A 361 28.86 -11.53 19.11
CA ALA A 361 27.74 -12.22 18.45
C ALA A 361 27.79 -11.99 16.94
N VAL A 362 26.96 -12.68 16.19
CA VAL A 362 26.86 -12.55 14.75
C VAL A 362 25.52 -11.89 14.40
N LEU A 363 25.58 -10.78 13.69
CA LEU A 363 24.42 -10.12 13.09
C LEU A 363 24.27 -10.60 11.64
N VAL A 364 23.07 -11.03 11.25
CA VAL A 364 22.79 -11.49 9.90
C VAL A 364 21.64 -10.68 9.29
N ARG A 365 21.92 -10.03 8.20
CA ARG A 365 20.93 -9.25 7.44
C ARG A 365 20.00 -10.17 6.66
N ARG A 366 18.70 -9.87 6.66
CA ARG A 366 17.71 -10.59 5.84
C ARG A 366 17.80 -10.24 4.37
N ASP A 367 18.06 -8.97 4.06
CA ASP A 367 17.97 -8.45 2.68
C ASP A 367 19.05 -9.03 1.75
N ASN A 368 20.30 -9.12 2.20
CA ASN A 368 21.44 -9.58 1.40
C ASN A 368 22.23 -10.72 2.03
N ARG A 369 21.82 -11.21 3.22
CA ARG A 369 22.44 -12.30 3.99
C ARG A 369 23.87 -12.03 4.48
N GLU A 370 24.30 -10.78 4.47
CA GLU A 370 25.58 -10.38 5.04
C GLU A 370 25.65 -10.71 6.53
N LYS A 371 26.80 -11.25 6.94
CA LYS A 371 27.11 -11.57 8.32
C LYS A 371 28.14 -10.60 8.87
N VAL A 372 27.87 -10.03 10.04
CA VAL A 372 28.76 -9.11 10.73
C VAL A 372 29.01 -9.63 12.13
N VAL A 373 30.26 -9.92 12.44
CA VAL A 373 30.68 -10.25 13.81
C VAL A 373 30.89 -8.94 14.58
N VAL A 374 30.28 -8.84 15.75
CA VAL A 374 30.32 -7.62 16.56
C VAL A 374 30.55 -7.94 18.03
N ALA A 375 31.32 -7.10 18.73
CA ALA A 375 31.49 -7.19 20.16
C ALA A 375 30.16 -6.92 20.89
N LEU A 376 29.89 -7.65 21.97
CA LEU A 376 28.62 -7.58 22.69
C LEU A 376 28.31 -6.17 23.24
N ASP A 377 29.32 -5.42 23.65
CA ASP A 377 29.18 -4.03 24.14
C ASP A 377 28.82 -3.02 23.01
N GLN A 378 29.06 -3.38 21.76
CA GLN A 378 28.76 -2.54 20.58
C GLN A 378 27.56 -3.08 19.77
N LEU A 379 26.98 -4.19 20.17
CA LEU A 379 25.96 -4.88 19.39
C LEU A 379 24.72 -4.04 19.13
N ALA A 380 24.16 -3.40 20.15
CA ALA A 380 22.95 -2.62 20.01
C ALA A 380 23.15 -1.39 19.10
N GLN A 381 24.30 -0.72 19.22
CA GLN A 381 24.68 0.38 18.33
C GLN A 381 24.84 -0.09 16.88
N LYS A 382 25.55 -1.20 16.69
CA LYS A 382 25.74 -1.77 15.34
C LYS A 382 24.43 -2.24 14.72
N ALA A 383 23.55 -2.83 15.51
CA ALA A 383 22.20 -3.21 15.05
C ALA A 383 21.40 -1.99 14.57
N SER A 384 21.42 -0.89 15.32
CA SER A 384 20.78 0.38 14.89
C SER A 384 21.32 0.88 13.55
N GLU A 385 22.64 0.88 13.38
CA GLU A 385 23.29 1.31 12.14
C GLU A 385 22.90 0.39 10.95
N LEU A 386 22.91 -0.92 11.17
CA LEU A 386 22.52 -1.89 10.14
C LEU A 386 21.04 -1.77 9.74
N LEU A 387 20.15 -1.50 10.69
CA LEU A 387 18.72 -1.31 10.37
C LEU A 387 18.50 -0.07 9.48
N VAL A 388 19.23 1.02 9.71
CA VAL A 388 19.22 2.19 8.82
C VAL A 388 19.74 1.81 7.43
N GLN A 389 20.88 1.12 7.37
CA GLN A 389 21.47 0.68 6.10
C GLN A 389 20.57 -0.27 5.32
N ILE A 390 19.92 -1.22 6.00
CA ILE A 390 18.95 -2.13 5.37
C ILE A 390 17.79 -1.34 4.74
N GLN A 391 17.24 -0.36 5.45
CA GLN A 391 16.15 0.48 4.94
C GLN A 391 16.56 1.21 3.65
N GLU A 392 17.74 1.82 3.65
CA GLU A 392 18.28 2.54 2.49
C GLU A 392 18.58 1.60 1.33
N ASP A 393 19.22 0.46 1.56
CA ASP A 393 19.56 -0.52 0.55
C ASP A 393 18.32 -1.16 -0.08
N MET A 394 17.27 -1.40 0.70
CA MET A 394 16.00 -1.92 0.18
C MET A 394 15.33 -0.91 -0.76
N LEU A 395 15.33 0.37 -0.42
CA LEU A 395 14.78 1.42 -1.29
C LEU A 395 15.59 1.53 -2.58
N GLU A 396 16.92 1.54 -2.48
CA GLU A 396 17.79 1.65 -3.66
C GLU A 396 17.67 0.43 -4.58
N SER A 397 17.58 -0.78 -4.02
CA SER A 397 17.33 -2.00 -4.78
C SER A 397 15.99 -1.95 -5.53
N ALA A 398 14.94 -1.45 -4.89
CA ALA A 398 13.64 -1.29 -5.52
C ALA A 398 13.64 -0.22 -6.61
N ARG A 399 14.37 0.89 -6.42
CA ARG A 399 14.59 1.92 -7.46
C ARG A 399 15.32 1.36 -8.67
N ALA A 400 16.41 0.63 -8.44
CA ALA A 400 17.19 0.01 -9.50
C ALA A 400 16.35 -0.99 -10.31
N HIS A 401 15.50 -1.79 -9.64
CA HIS A 401 14.58 -2.70 -10.31
C HIS A 401 13.56 -1.95 -11.17
N ARG A 402 12.90 -0.93 -10.62
CA ARG A 402 11.95 -0.10 -11.36
C ARG A 402 12.58 0.55 -12.58
N ASP A 403 13.75 1.15 -12.42
CA ASP A 403 14.42 1.89 -13.49
C ASP A 403 14.89 0.94 -14.61
N ALA A 404 15.38 -0.25 -14.25
CA ALA A 404 15.74 -1.31 -15.20
C ALA A 404 14.53 -1.87 -15.97
N HIS A 405 13.30 -1.72 -15.43
CA HIS A 405 12.04 -2.19 -16.02
C HIS A 405 11.13 -1.03 -16.44
N THR A 406 11.68 0.14 -16.68
CA THR A 406 10.98 1.29 -17.27
C THR A 406 11.55 1.56 -18.65
N TYR A 407 10.73 1.35 -19.67
CA TYR A 407 11.10 1.41 -21.07
C TYR A 407 10.46 2.60 -21.75
N THR A 408 10.92 2.91 -22.95
CA THR A 408 10.39 3.99 -23.79
C THR A 408 9.99 3.42 -25.15
N ALA A 409 8.87 3.87 -25.70
CA ALA A 409 8.45 3.52 -27.05
C ALA A 409 7.97 4.78 -27.80
N THR A 410 8.34 4.90 -29.07
CA THR A 410 8.03 6.07 -29.91
C THR A 410 7.06 5.75 -31.03
N ASN A 411 6.80 4.47 -31.31
CA ASN A 411 5.82 4.01 -32.30
C ASN A 411 5.04 2.80 -31.75
N TYR A 412 3.94 2.48 -32.40
CA TYR A 412 2.99 1.47 -31.90
C TYR A 412 3.55 0.05 -31.95
N GLU A 413 4.28 -0.31 -33.00
CA GLU A 413 4.91 -1.63 -33.12
C GLU A 413 5.92 -1.88 -31.98
N GLU A 414 6.80 -0.93 -31.75
CA GLU A 414 7.75 -0.97 -30.63
C GLU A 414 7.05 -1.03 -29.27
N PHE A 415 5.98 -0.25 -29.09
CA PHE A 415 5.18 -0.23 -27.87
C PHE A 415 4.56 -1.60 -27.56
N VAL A 416 3.86 -2.17 -28.53
CA VAL A 416 3.21 -3.49 -28.38
C VAL A 416 4.25 -4.57 -28.09
N LYS A 417 5.35 -4.57 -28.84
CA LYS A 417 6.44 -5.52 -28.64
C LYS A 417 7.03 -5.39 -27.22
N THR A 418 7.30 -4.19 -26.78
CA THR A 418 7.89 -3.94 -25.45
C THR A 418 6.95 -4.39 -24.33
N ILE A 419 5.67 -4.05 -24.39
CA ILE A 419 4.67 -4.49 -23.39
C ILE A 419 4.57 -6.02 -23.33
N ASN A 420 4.66 -6.70 -24.46
CA ASN A 420 4.51 -8.14 -24.51
C ASN A 420 5.77 -8.91 -24.08
N GLU A 421 6.94 -8.39 -24.41
CA GLU A 421 8.22 -9.09 -24.20
C GLU A 421 8.97 -8.66 -22.92
N LYS A 422 8.72 -7.44 -22.45
CA LYS A 422 9.46 -6.82 -21.33
C LYS A 422 8.49 -6.32 -20.27
N PRO A 423 8.16 -7.14 -19.25
CA PRO A 423 7.28 -6.71 -18.16
C PRO A 423 7.83 -5.46 -17.45
N GLY A 424 7.00 -4.44 -17.32
CA GLY A 424 7.40 -3.18 -16.69
C GLY A 424 6.54 -2.00 -17.12
N PHE A 425 7.01 -0.80 -16.80
CA PHE A 425 6.43 0.43 -17.32
C PHE A 425 6.94 0.72 -18.73
N VAL A 426 6.08 1.27 -19.56
CA VAL A 426 6.47 1.85 -20.85
C VAL A 426 6.04 3.32 -20.87
N LYS A 427 6.99 4.23 -21.03
CA LYS A 427 6.73 5.64 -21.26
C LYS A 427 6.50 5.86 -22.74
N ALA A 428 5.38 6.48 -23.09
CA ALA A 428 5.03 6.77 -24.47
C ALA A 428 4.13 8.02 -24.56
N MET A 429 4.22 8.72 -25.69
CA MET A 429 3.44 9.93 -25.94
C MET A 429 2.01 9.59 -26.34
N TRP A 430 1.06 10.42 -25.91
CA TRP A 430 -0.37 10.23 -26.08
C TRP A 430 -1.07 11.51 -26.53
N CYS A 431 -2.05 11.38 -27.43
CA CYS A 431 -2.80 12.52 -28.01
C CYS A 431 -3.93 13.05 -27.11
N GLY A 432 -4.26 12.33 -26.02
CA GLY A 432 -5.37 12.68 -25.14
C GLY A 432 -6.72 12.02 -25.51
N CYS A 433 -6.78 11.20 -26.56
CA CYS A 433 -8.02 10.57 -27.00
C CYS A 433 -8.25 9.23 -26.30
N GLN A 434 -9.48 8.99 -25.81
CA GLN A 434 -9.85 7.74 -25.15
C GLN A 434 -9.75 6.53 -26.08
N GLU A 435 -10.06 6.71 -27.36
CA GLU A 435 -9.97 5.63 -28.36
C GLU A 435 -8.59 5.01 -28.44
N CYS A 436 -7.53 5.81 -28.23
CA CYS A 436 -6.17 5.28 -28.17
C CYS A 436 -5.92 4.47 -26.90
N GLU A 437 -6.43 4.89 -25.74
CA GLU A 437 -6.36 4.10 -24.52
C GLU A 437 -7.12 2.76 -24.68
N ASP A 438 -8.30 2.79 -25.27
CA ASP A 438 -9.15 1.61 -25.51
C ASP A 438 -8.42 0.63 -26.42
N LYS A 439 -7.85 1.09 -27.52
CA LYS A 439 -7.08 0.26 -28.44
C LYS A 439 -5.85 -0.37 -27.79
N ILE A 440 -5.10 0.40 -27.03
CA ILE A 440 -3.93 -0.12 -26.30
C ILE A 440 -4.35 -1.23 -25.33
N LYS A 441 -5.44 -1.03 -24.59
CA LYS A 441 -5.96 -2.02 -23.64
C LYS A 441 -6.44 -3.28 -24.36
N GLU A 442 -7.14 -3.14 -25.46
CA GLU A 442 -7.62 -4.27 -26.27
C GLU A 442 -6.46 -5.10 -26.82
N ASP A 443 -5.45 -4.43 -27.40
CA ASP A 443 -4.34 -5.10 -28.07
C ASP A 443 -3.30 -5.69 -27.09
N THR A 444 -3.13 -5.11 -25.88
CA THR A 444 -1.99 -5.43 -24.99
C THR A 444 -2.36 -5.74 -23.54
N ALA A 445 -3.60 -5.52 -23.15
CA ALA A 445 -4.06 -5.51 -21.75
C ALA A 445 -3.35 -4.47 -20.85
N ALA A 446 -2.52 -3.56 -21.41
CA ALA A 446 -1.94 -2.45 -20.69
C ALA A 446 -2.92 -1.27 -20.61
N THR A 447 -2.85 -0.54 -19.52
CA THR A 447 -3.63 0.68 -19.29
C THR A 447 -2.72 1.87 -19.04
N SER A 448 -3.26 3.09 -19.18
CA SER A 448 -2.57 4.29 -18.70
C SER A 448 -2.47 4.23 -17.18
N ARG A 449 -1.26 4.23 -16.66
CA ARG A 449 -1.06 4.21 -15.20
C ARG A 449 -1.17 5.61 -14.63
N CYS A 450 -0.44 6.55 -15.19
CA CYS A 450 -0.59 7.97 -14.88
C CYS A 450 0.07 8.84 -15.94
N ILE A 451 -0.36 10.10 -15.97
CA ILE A 451 0.31 11.21 -16.61
C ILE A 451 1.22 11.82 -15.54
N PRO A 452 2.55 11.57 -15.57
CA PRO A 452 3.43 12.03 -14.51
C PRO A 452 3.54 13.56 -14.50
N PHE A 453 3.83 14.13 -13.34
CA PHE A 453 4.03 15.59 -13.22
C PHE A 453 5.25 16.05 -13.98
N GLU A 454 6.31 15.25 -13.98
CA GLU A 454 7.51 15.48 -14.79
C GLU A 454 7.28 14.91 -16.19
N GLN A 455 7.22 15.82 -17.18
CA GLN A 455 6.97 15.47 -18.57
C GLN A 455 8.28 15.42 -19.35
N GLU A 456 8.40 14.41 -20.21
CA GLU A 456 9.48 14.26 -21.17
C GLU A 456 8.91 14.27 -22.59
N GLN A 457 9.54 14.99 -23.49
CA GLN A 457 9.18 14.98 -24.92
C GLN A 457 9.92 13.83 -25.61
N LEU A 458 9.27 12.66 -25.68
CA LEU A 458 9.85 11.44 -26.27
C LEU A 458 9.68 11.39 -27.79
N ALA A 459 8.58 11.95 -28.30
CA ALA A 459 8.24 12.05 -29.71
C ALA A 459 7.19 13.14 -29.91
N ASP A 460 6.98 13.57 -31.14
CA ASP A 460 6.01 14.61 -31.50
C ASP A 460 4.59 14.03 -31.66
N THR A 461 4.49 12.72 -31.86
CA THR A 461 3.23 12.05 -32.21
C THR A 461 2.81 11.02 -31.16
N CYS A 462 1.49 10.81 -31.08
CA CYS A 462 0.88 9.78 -30.26
C CYS A 462 1.38 8.39 -30.69
N VAL A 463 1.82 7.61 -29.73
CA VAL A 463 2.32 6.23 -29.94
C VAL A 463 1.29 5.33 -30.66
N CYS A 464 0.00 5.58 -30.45
CA CYS A 464 -1.10 4.75 -30.99
C CYS A 464 -1.57 5.23 -32.38
N CYS A 465 -1.95 6.50 -32.51
CA CYS A 465 -2.62 7.01 -33.73
C CYS A 465 -1.77 7.90 -34.63
N GLY A 466 -0.57 8.26 -34.22
CA GLY A 466 0.33 9.15 -34.98
C GLY A 466 -0.10 10.61 -35.07
N LYS A 467 -1.22 11.02 -34.46
CA LYS A 467 -1.62 12.43 -34.33
C LYS A 467 -0.68 13.18 -33.39
N PRO A 468 -0.65 14.52 -33.41
CA PRO A 468 0.17 15.28 -32.48
C PRO A 468 -0.08 14.86 -31.02
N ALA A 469 1.00 14.60 -30.31
CA ALA A 469 0.96 14.19 -28.92
C ALA A 469 0.78 15.40 -27.99
N LYS A 470 0.11 15.16 -26.85
CA LYS A 470 -0.12 16.19 -25.83
C LYS A 470 0.64 15.92 -24.54
N LYS A 471 0.77 14.65 -24.15
CA LYS A 471 1.35 14.23 -22.85
C LYS A 471 2.16 12.96 -23.01
N MET A 472 3.23 12.86 -22.22
CA MET A 472 3.89 11.60 -21.96
C MET A 472 3.14 10.87 -20.82
N VAL A 473 2.91 9.57 -20.99
CA VAL A 473 2.15 8.72 -20.09
C VAL A 473 2.95 7.47 -19.73
N TYR A 474 2.84 7.03 -18.49
CA TYR A 474 3.26 5.69 -18.05
C TYR A 474 2.19 4.67 -18.36
N TRP A 475 2.54 3.66 -19.13
CA TRP A 475 1.68 2.54 -19.50
C TRP A 475 2.18 1.25 -18.86
N GLY A 476 1.28 0.35 -18.53
CA GLY A 476 1.64 -0.95 -18.00
C GLY A 476 0.44 -1.82 -17.73
N ARG A 477 0.70 -3.12 -17.62
CA ARG A 477 -0.26 -4.07 -17.07
C ARG A 477 -0.31 -3.90 -15.56
N ALA A 478 -1.47 -4.09 -14.94
CA ALA A 478 -1.68 -3.81 -13.54
C ALA A 478 -2.41 -4.94 -12.81
N TYR A 479 -2.26 -4.92 -11.50
CA TYR A 479 -3.05 -5.73 -10.59
C TYR A 479 -4.46 -5.20 -10.43
#